data_812045916799879ef9726e1c6990e7a2
#
_entry.id   812045916799879ef9726e1c6990e7a2
#
_cell.length_a   1.000
_cell.length_b   1.000
_cell.length_c   1.000
_cell.angle_alpha   90.00
_cell.angle_beta   90.00
_cell.angle_gamma   90.00
#
_symmetry.space_group_name_H-M   'P 1'
#
loop_
_entity.id
_entity.type
_entity.pdbx_description
1 polymer ?
#
loop_
_entity_poly.entity_id
_entity_poly.type
_entity_poly.pdbx_seq_one_letter_code
_entity_poly.pdbx_strand_id
1 'polypeptide(L)'
;MREYMDDKIALTGIVLIAAPIGESDKRLVLLTRERGKVTVFARGARRPDNPFLAAANTFAFGTFYVKEARTAYQLVQTEIRNYFREITEDVEAACYGSYFLEFADYYARENDDGTQIIQLLYGALRAVLNQKLDRELIRYAFELRMMAAGGEYPQVFECAVCGAKHDLCAFLTDKNSVLCRSCVSKVQRSTPVLESTIYTMQYVISTPVERLFAFALSAQVKKEFISLVEKFRRRYIDRDFKSLEILEIMRHTRNALYKDGQ
;
A
#
# COMPACT_ATOMS: atom_id res chain seq x y z
N MET A 1 -29.22 -10.52 -38.70
CA MET A 1 -29.25 -9.96 -37.32
C MET A 1 -28.08 -10.63 -36.61
N ARG A 2 -26.85 -10.15 -36.83
CA ARG A 2 -25.66 -10.61 -36.12
C ARG A 2 -25.45 -9.72 -34.92
N GLU A 3 -25.39 -10.39 -33.79
CA GLU A 3 -25.15 -9.89 -32.47
C GLU A 3 -24.05 -8.80 -32.42
N TYR A 4 -24.40 -7.65 -31.93
CA TYR A 4 -23.45 -6.76 -31.26
C TYR A 4 -22.91 -7.54 -30.06
N MET A 5 -21.93 -8.39 -30.27
CA MET A 5 -21.11 -8.89 -29.16
C MET A 5 -20.48 -7.67 -28.50
N ASP A 6 -20.91 -7.49 -27.31
CA ASP A 6 -20.69 -6.40 -26.41
C ASP A 6 -19.17 -6.25 -26.17
N ASP A 7 -18.56 -5.20 -26.71
CA ASP A 7 -17.15 -4.82 -26.54
C ASP A 7 -16.84 -4.41 -25.07
N LYS A 8 -17.37 -5.18 -24.12
CA LYS A 8 -17.13 -4.99 -22.69
C LYS A 8 -15.81 -5.65 -22.29
N ILE A 9 -14.94 -4.86 -21.70
CA ILE A 9 -13.70 -5.33 -21.10
C ILE A 9 -13.95 -5.53 -19.61
N ALA A 10 -13.67 -6.72 -19.09
CA ALA A 10 -13.75 -7.02 -17.66
C ALA A 10 -12.41 -6.68 -16.99
N LEU A 11 -12.42 -5.78 -16.03
CA LEU A 11 -11.25 -5.37 -15.25
C LEU A 11 -11.46 -5.71 -13.78
N THR A 12 -10.61 -6.56 -13.24
CA THR A 12 -10.64 -6.90 -11.81
C THR A 12 -9.76 -5.94 -11.02
N GLY A 13 -10.34 -5.18 -10.11
CA GLY A 13 -9.56 -4.15 -9.42
C GLY A 13 -10.25 -3.51 -8.23
N ILE A 14 -9.63 -2.44 -7.76
CA ILE A 14 -10.09 -1.62 -6.63
C ILE A 14 -10.16 -0.15 -7.03
N VAL A 15 -11.14 0.58 -6.52
CA VAL A 15 -11.24 2.03 -6.70
C VAL A 15 -10.24 2.74 -5.76
N LEU A 16 -9.22 3.35 -6.32
CA LEU A 16 -8.24 4.17 -5.59
C LEU A 16 -8.78 5.57 -5.33
N ILE A 17 -9.37 6.19 -6.36
CA ILE A 17 -9.89 7.57 -6.30
C ILE A 17 -11.29 7.60 -6.91
N ALA A 18 -12.22 8.27 -6.24
CA ALA A 18 -13.56 8.56 -6.73
C ALA A 18 -13.82 10.07 -6.59
N ALA A 19 -13.79 10.79 -7.69
CA ALA A 19 -13.99 12.24 -7.72
C ALA A 19 -15.27 12.60 -8.47
N PRO A 20 -16.09 13.55 -7.97
CA PRO A 20 -17.22 14.06 -8.71
C PRO A 20 -16.77 14.79 -9.97
N ILE A 21 -17.53 14.64 -11.05
CA ILE A 21 -17.36 15.38 -12.30
C ILE A 21 -18.73 15.83 -12.82
N GLY A 22 -18.87 17.09 -13.18
CA GLY A 22 -20.18 17.66 -13.51
C GLY A 22 -21.21 17.50 -12.38
N GLU A 23 -22.48 17.42 -12.75
CA GLU A 23 -23.58 17.40 -11.76
C GLU A 23 -23.84 16.00 -11.16
N SER A 24 -23.73 14.94 -11.97
CA SER A 24 -24.18 13.60 -11.56
C SER A 24 -23.17 12.48 -11.75
N ASP A 25 -22.04 12.75 -12.40
CA ASP A 25 -21.05 11.73 -12.78
C ASP A 25 -19.92 11.62 -11.77
N LYS A 26 -19.15 10.54 -11.84
CA LYS A 26 -17.88 10.38 -11.14
C LYS A 26 -16.78 9.97 -12.11
N ARG A 27 -15.57 10.49 -11.87
CA ARG A 27 -14.32 9.98 -12.41
C ARG A 27 -13.68 9.07 -11.39
N LEU A 28 -13.44 7.84 -11.78
CA LEU A 28 -12.77 6.82 -10.97
C LEU A 28 -11.35 6.61 -11.48
N VAL A 29 -10.41 6.41 -10.56
CA VAL A 29 -9.12 5.80 -10.85
C VAL A 29 -9.15 4.41 -10.24
N LEU A 30 -9.08 3.40 -11.10
CA LEU A 30 -9.01 2.00 -10.69
C LEU A 30 -7.57 1.51 -10.78
N LEU A 31 -7.15 0.72 -9.80
CA LEU A 31 -6.04 -0.18 -9.94
C LEU A 31 -6.59 -1.54 -10.36
N THR A 32 -6.18 -2.03 -11.52
CA THR A 32 -6.68 -3.27 -12.11
C THR A 32 -5.56 -4.28 -12.33
N ARG A 33 -5.90 -5.57 -12.30
CA ARG A 33 -4.94 -6.65 -12.59
C ARG A 33 -4.45 -6.59 -14.02
N GLU A 34 -5.39 -6.42 -14.94
CA GLU A 34 -5.19 -6.63 -16.38
C GLU A 34 -4.49 -5.45 -17.07
N ARG A 35 -4.67 -4.23 -16.52
CA ARG A 35 -4.20 -2.99 -17.17
C ARG A 35 -3.57 -1.98 -16.20
N GLY A 36 -3.25 -2.40 -14.97
CA GLY A 36 -2.70 -1.51 -13.95
C GLY A 36 -3.67 -0.36 -13.62
N LYS A 37 -3.18 0.86 -13.62
CA LYS A 37 -3.98 2.04 -13.33
C LYS A 37 -4.77 2.50 -14.55
N VAL A 38 -6.08 2.65 -14.40
CA VAL A 38 -6.97 3.12 -15.47
C VAL A 38 -7.95 4.17 -14.97
N THR A 39 -8.30 5.12 -15.85
CA THR A 39 -9.35 6.11 -15.58
C THR A 39 -10.67 5.64 -16.18
N VAL A 40 -11.73 5.65 -15.36
CA VAL A 40 -13.07 5.20 -15.72
C VAL A 40 -14.09 6.28 -15.38
N PHE A 41 -14.99 6.60 -16.31
CA PHE A 41 -16.10 7.50 -16.08
C PHE A 41 -17.37 6.70 -15.76
N ALA A 42 -17.99 7.01 -14.62
CA ALA A 42 -19.24 6.41 -14.14
C ALA A 42 -20.36 7.44 -14.25
N ARG A 43 -21.15 7.34 -15.33
CA ARG A 43 -22.27 8.27 -15.62
C ARG A 43 -23.39 8.09 -14.63
N GLY A 44 -23.92 9.20 -14.13
CA GLY A 44 -25.01 9.22 -13.19
C GLY A 44 -24.69 8.62 -11.81
N ALA A 45 -23.43 8.29 -11.51
CA ALA A 45 -23.04 7.57 -10.30
C ALA A 45 -23.27 8.34 -8.98
N ARG A 46 -23.74 9.58 -9.05
CA ARG A 46 -24.16 10.39 -7.89
C ARG A 46 -25.68 10.41 -7.70
N ARG A 47 -26.45 9.88 -8.65
CA ARG A 47 -27.93 9.81 -8.53
C ARG A 47 -28.33 8.67 -7.59
N PRO A 48 -29.32 8.87 -6.72
CA PRO A 48 -29.73 7.87 -5.72
C PRO A 48 -30.18 6.52 -6.31
N ASP A 49 -30.77 6.53 -7.48
CA ASP A 49 -31.29 5.36 -8.22
C ASP A 49 -30.28 4.69 -9.14
N ASN A 50 -29.06 5.23 -9.21
CA ASN A 50 -28.04 4.71 -10.12
C ASN A 50 -27.37 3.46 -9.53
N PRO A 51 -27.24 2.34 -10.30
CA PRO A 51 -26.62 1.11 -9.83
C PRO A 51 -25.12 1.26 -9.46
N PHE A 52 -24.47 2.31 -9.95
CA PHE A 52 -23.06 2.59 -9.63
C PHE A 52 -22.86 3.42 -8.37
N LEU A 53 -23.93 3.90 -7.72
CA LEU A 53 -23.81 4.79 -6.55
C LEU A 53 -22.88 4.23 -5.47
N ALA A 54 -23.04 2.96 -5.11
CA ALA A 54 -22.20 2.29 -4.13
C ALA A 54 -20.85 1.85 -4.71
N ALA A 55 -20.84 1.31 -5.92
CA ALA A 55 -19.64 0.76 -6.58
C ALA A 55 -18.63 1.85 -6.98
N ALA A 56 -19.09 3.08 -7.23
CA ALA A 56 -18.26 4.21 -7.60
C ALA A 56 -17.73 5.00 -6.38
N ASN A 57 -17.29 4.29 -5.33
CA ASN A 57 -16.64 4.85 -4.14
C ASN A 57 -15.29 4.20 -3.90
N THR A 58 -14.40 4.90 -3.21
CA THR A 58 -13.10 4.37 -2.80
C THR A 58 -13.27 3.06 -2.02
N PHE A 59 -12.26 2.20 -2.08
CA PHE A 59 -12.22 0.85 -1.52
C PHE A 59 -13.08 -0.20 -2.22
N ALA A 60 -14.05 0.16 -3.09
CA ALA A 60 -14.84 -0.85 -3.80
C ALA A 60 -13.93 -1.77 -4.63
N PHE A 61 -13.96 -3.06 -4.32
CA PHE A 61 -13.15 -4.11 -4.97
C PHE A 61 -14.05 -5.13 -5.66
N GLY A 62 -13.76 -5.41 -6.92
CA GLY A 62 -14.54 -6.37 -7.70
C GLY A 62 -14.20 -6.34 -9.18
N THR A 63 -15.16 -6.75 -10.03
CA THR A 63 -15.05 -6.67 -11.48
C THR A 63 -15.81 -5.47 -12.01
N PHE A 64 -15.13 -4.65 -12.78
CA PHE A 64 -15.66 -3.48 -13.47
C PHE A 64 -15.69 -3.78 -14.96
N TYR A 65 -16.87 -3.81 -15.55
CA TYR A 65 -17.05 -3.96 -16.99
C TYR A 65 -17.07 -2.58 -17.60
N VAL A 66 -16.16 -2.34 -18.53
CA VAL A 66 -15.93 -1.04 -19.15
C VAL A 66 -15.95 -1.12 -20.67
N LYS A 67 -16.26 0.00 -21.34
CA LYS A 67 -16.05 0.18 -22.79
C LYS A 67 -14.94 1.20 -23.01
N GLU A 68 -14.12 0.96 -24.02
CA GLU A 68 -13.08 1.92 -24.40
C GLU A 68 -13.71 3.20 -24.97
N ALA A 69 -13.16 4.34 -24.59
CA ALA A 69 -13.39 5.64 -25.17
C ALA A 69 -12.04 6.23 -25.59
N ARG A 70 -12.01 7.41 -26.21
CA ARG A 70 -10.77 7.96 -26.81
C ARG A 70 -9.59 8.08 -25.83
N THR A 71 -9.83 8.46 -24.58
CA THR A 71 -8.77 8.74 -23.58
C THR A 71 -9.01 8.09 -22.24
N ALA A 72 -10.09 7.32 -22.08
CA ALA A 72 -10.49 6.70 -20.83
C ALA A 72 -11.50 5.59 -21.08
N TYR A 73 -12.02 4.99 -20.01
CA TYR A 73 -13.06 3.97 -20.07
C TYR A 73 -14.40 4.54 -19.59
N GLN A 74 -15.49 3.99 -20.14
CA GLN A 74 -16.86 4.21 -19.65
C GLN A 74 -17.31 3.00 -18.85
N LEU A 75 -17.73 3.19 -17.61
CA LEU A 75 -18.31 2.13 -16.77
C LEU A 75 -19.67 1.69 -17.34
N VAL A 76 -19.85 0.38 -17.47
CA VAL A 76 -21.06 -0.21 -18.05
C VAL A 76 -21.78 -1.11 -17.04
N GLN A 77 -21.02 -1.88 -16.24
CA GLN A 77 -21.54 -2.81 -15.24
C GLN A 77 -20.51 -3.03 -14.13
N THR A 78 -20.95 -3.42 -12.95
CA THR A 78 -20.06 -3.77 -11.83
C THR A 78 -20.51 -5.03 -11.12
N GLU A 79 -19.55 -5.82 -10.66
CA GLU A 79 -19.76 -6.95 -9.76
C GLU A 79 -18.81 -6.79 -8.56
N ILE A 80 -19.28 -6.07 -7.55
CA ILE A 80 -18.46 -5.75 -6.38
C ILE A 80 -18.46 -6.91 -5.40
N ARG A 81 -17.28 -7.39 -5.03
CA ARG A 81 -17.06 -8.49 -4.08
C ARG A 81 -16.86 -7.97 -2.66
N ASN A 82 -16.27 -6.79 -2.50
CA ASN A 82 -16.01 -6.18 -1.21
C ASN A 82 -16.07 -4.65 -1.32
N TYR A 83 -16.83 -4.02 -0.45
CA TYR A 83 -16.93 -2.55 -0.34
C TYR A 83 -16.03 -2.00 0.76
N PHE A 84 -15.44 -2.84 1.59
CA PHE A 84 -14.67 -2.46 2.77
C PHE A 84 -15.38 -1.42 3.65
N ARG A 85 -16.69 -1.59 3.87
CA ARG A 85 -17.50 -0.66 4.66
C ARG A 85 -16.96 -0.48 6.07
N GLU A 86 -16.44 -1.54 6.66
CA GLU A 86 -15.85 -1.58 7.99
C GLU A 86 -14.68 -0.59 8.13
N ILE A 87 -13.96 -0.30 7.03
CA ILE A 87 -12.90 0.72 7.04
C ILE A 87 -13.49 2.10 7.30
N THR A 88 -14.65 2.43 6.73
CA THR A 88 -15.27 3.75 6.87
C THR A 88 -15.97 3.95 8.22
N GLU A 89 -16.23 2.87 8.95
CA GLU A 89 -16.82 2.88 10.28
C GLU A 89 -15.79 3.09 11.41
N ASP A 90 -14.50 2.86 11.12
CA ASP A 90 -13.39 3.07 12.04
C ASP A 90 -12.48 4.20 11.50
N VAL A 91 -12.48 5.35 12.19
CA VAL A 91 -11.72 6.54 11.77
C VAL A 91 -10.23 6.26 11.59
N GLU A 92 -9.63 5.48 12.50
CA GLU A 92 -8.22 5.12 12.39
C GLU A 92 -7.97 4.20 11.18
N ALA A 93 -8.81 3.18 10.98
CA ALA A 93 -8.73 2.31 9.82
C ALA A 93 -8.93 3.09 8.51
N ALA A 94 -9.84 4.08 8.49
CA ALA A 94 -10.06 4.94 7.34
C ALA A 94 -8.83 5.79 6.98
N CYS A 95 -8.12 6.32 7.98
CA CYS A 95 -6.87 7.06 7.75
C CYS A 95 -5.78 6.16 7.17
N TYR A 96 -5.57 4.96 7.74
CA TYR A 96 -4.62 3.98 7.19
C TYR A 96 -5.02 3.53 5.79
N GLY A 97 -6.29 3.19 5.59
CA GLY A 97 -6.80 2.76 4.29
C GLY A 97 -6.62 3.82 3.21
N SER A 98 -6.95 5.08 3.50
CA SER A 98 -6.76 6.20 2.58
C SER A 98 -5.28 6.38 2.22
N TYR A 99 -4.39 6.24 3.19
CA TYR A 99 -2.95 6.27 2.95
C TYR A 99 -2.49 5.11 2.04
N PHE A 100 -2.99 3.91 2.27
CA PHE A 100 -2.64 2.75 1.43
C PHE A 100 -3.12 2.91 -0.01
N LEU A 101 -4.32 3.49 -0.23
CA LEU A 101 -4.79 3.81 -1.58
C LEU A 101 -3.90 4.84 -2.26
N GLU A 102 -3.53 5.93 -1.55
CA GLU A 102 -2.69 7.00 -2.11
C GLU A 102 -1.27 6.49 -2.42
N PHE A 103 -0.71 5.63 -1.56
CA PHE A 103 0.59 5.01 -1.76
C PHE A 103 0.57 4.01 -2.93
N ALA A 104 -0.50 3.23 -3.07
CA ALA A 104 -0.69 2.34 -4.21
C ALA A 104 -0.88 3.12 -5.53
N ASP A 105 -1.60 4.26 -5.51
CA ASP A 105 -1.73 5.15 -6.67
C ASP A 105 -0.37 5.68 -7.14
N TYR A 106 0.54 5.95 -6.21
CA TYR A 106 1.90 6.42 -6.54
C TYR A 106 2.71 5.36 -7.31
N TYR A 107 2.62 4.07 -6.90
CA TYR A 107 3.37 2.98 -7.54
C TYR A 107 2.66 2.39 -8.75
N ALA A 108 1.35 2.49 -8.83
CA ALA A 108 0.58 1.93 -9.95
C ALA A 108 0.87 2.66 -11.26
N ARG A 109 1.13 1.91 -12.32
CA ARG A 109 1.36 2.40 -13.68
C ARG A 109 0.23 2.02 -14.61
N GLU A 110 0.04 2.78 -15.67
CA GLU A 110 -0.90 2.45 -16.74
C GLU A 110 -0.31 1.34 -17.62
N ASN A 111 -1.17 0.46 -18.13
CA ASN A 111 -0.81 -0.65 -19.03
C ASN A 111 0.21 -1.64 -18.43
N ASP A 112 0.21 -1.79 -17.10
CA ASP A 112 1.07 -2.72 -16.38
C ASP A 112 0.24 -3.81 -15.69
N ASP A 113 0.87 -4.90 -15.27
CA ASP A 113 0.24 -5.93 -14.43
C ASP A 113 0.11 -5.43 -12.99
N GLY A 114 -1.10 -5.05 -12.59
CA GLY A 114 -1.38 -4.57 -11.24
C GLY A 114 -1.56 -5.67 -10.19
N THR A 115 -1.40 -6.95 -10.54
CA THR A 115 -1.74 -8.08 -9.66
C THR A 115 -1.05 -8.02 -8.31
N GLN A 116 0.27 -7.81 -8.29
CA GLN A 116 1.04 -7.77 -7.05
C GLN A 116 0.63 -6.60 -6.15
N ILE A 117 0.44 -5.41 -6.74
CA ILE A 117 0.03 -4.21 -5.99
C ILE A 117 -1.37 -4.38 -5.41
N ILE A 118 -2.31 -4.96 -6.18
CA ILE A 118 -3.68 -5.25 -5.69
C ILE A 118 -3.66 -6.26 -4.55
N GLN A 119 -2.91 -7.35 -4.67
CA GLN A 119 -2.82 -8.36 -3.62
C GLN A 119 -2.29 -7.75 -2.32
N LEU A 120 -1.22 -6.96 -2.41
CA LEU A 120 -0.62 -6.28 -1.27
C LEU A 120 -1.59 -5.26 -0.64
N LEU A 121 -2.22 -4.42 -1.47
CA LEU A 121 -3.19 -3.43 -1.02
C LEU A 121 -4.40 -4.09 -0.34
N TYR A 122 -4.98 -5.11 -0.97
CA TYR A 122 -6.11 -5.86 -0.42
C TYR A 122 -5.74 -6.52 0.91
N GLY A 123 -4.55 -7.14 0.99
CA GLY A 123 -4.02 -7.74 2.22
C GLY A 123 -3.84 -6.72 3.34
N ALA A 124 -3.30 -5.54 3.05
CA ALA A 124 -3.12 -4.45 4.02
C ALA A 124 -4.47 -3.90 4.52
N LEU A 125 -5.46 -3.70 3.63
CA LEU A 125 -6.81 -3.27 4.00
C LEU A 125 -7.51 -4.30 4.90
N ARG A 126 -7.34 -5.59 4.64
CA ARG A 126 -7.84 -6.66 5.51
C ARG A 126 -7.12 -6.70 6.86
N ALA A 127 -5.81 -6.51 6.85
CA ALA A 127 -5.00 -6.53 8.06
C ALA A 127 -5.34 -5.36 9.00
N VAL A 128 -5.56 -4.16 8.47
CA VAL A 128 -5.88 -2.96 9.29
C VAL A 128 -7.23 -3.06 10.00
N LEU A 129 -8.14 -3.88 9.50
CA LEU A 129 -9.43 -4.19 10.14
C LEU A 129 -9.29 -5.19 11.31
N ASN A 130 -8.20 -5.92 11.38
CA ASN A 130 -7.95 -6.85 12.48
C ASN A 130 -7.38 -6.10 13.69
N GLN A 131 -8.20 -5.87 14.70
CA GLN A 131 -7.82 -5.15 15.93
C GLN A 131 -6.72 -5.85 16.75
N LYS A 132 -6.39 -7.12 16.48
CA LYS A 132 -5.31 -7.85 17.15
C LYS A 132 -3.93 -7.52 16.55
N LEU A 133 -3.89 -6.91 15.37
CA LEU A 133 -2.67 -6.56 14.68
C LEU A 133 -2.29 -5.09 14.96
N ASP A 134 -1.00 -4.82 14.99
CA ASP A 134 -0.47 -3.47 15.15
C ASP A 134 -0.56 -2.71 13.83
N ARG A 135 -1.50 -1.77 13.73
CA ARG A 135 -1.74 -0.96 12.53
C ARG A 135 -0.50 -0.18 12.07
N GLU A 136 0.32 0.28 13.01
CA GLU A 136 1.57 0.95 12.68
C GLU A 136 2.56 -0.01 12.00
N LEU A 137 2.68 -1.21 12.53
CA LEU A 137 3.54 -2.23 11.94
C LEU A 137 3.04 -2.66 10.54
N ILE A 138 1.72 -2.79 10.37
CA ILE A 138 1.09 -3.05 9.06
C ILE A 138 1.52 -1.96 8.05
N ARG A 139 1.45 -0.68 8.44
CA ARG A 139 1.83 0.44 7.57
C ARG A 139 3.27 0.29 7.08
N TYR A 140 4.23 0.13 7.98
CA TYR A 140 5.64 0.07 7.58
C TYR A 140 6.00 -1.21 6.81
N ALA A 141 5.34 -2.32 7.11
CA ALA A 141 5.46 -3.55 6.32
C ALA A 141 4.89 -3.35 4.90
N PHE A 142 3.74 -2.69 4.78
CA PHE A 142 3.15 -2.33 3.49
C PHE A 142 4.06 -1.40 2.68
N GLU A 143 4.57 -0.32 3.28
CA GLU A 143 5.49 0.63 2.64
C GLU A 143 6.73 -0.08 2.07
N LEU A 144 7.44 -0.84 2.92
CA LEU A 144 8.65 -1.56 2.50
C LEU A 144 8.36 -2.58 1.39
N ARG A 145 7.25 -3.33 1.51
CA ARG A 145 6.87 -4.31 0.49
C ARG A 145 6.45 -3.68 -0.82
N MET A 146 5.77 -2.53 -0.78
CA MET A 146 5.37 -1.79 -1.97
C MET A 146 6.58 -1.22 -2.70
N MET A 147 7.53 -0.61 -1.97
CA MET A 147 8.80 -0.14 -2.53
C MET A 147 9.58 -1.31 -3.16
N ALA A 148 9.62 -2.47 -2.49
CA ALA A 148 10.27 -3.66 -3.02
C ALA A 148 9.61 -4.19 -4.31
N ALA A 149 8.28 -4.17 -4.39
CA ALA A 149 7.54 -4.52 -5.60
C ALA A 149 7.84 -3.52 -6.75
N GLY A 150 8.11 -2.25 -6.43
CA GLY A 150 8.56 -1.22 -7.38
C GLY A 150 10.04 -1.34 -7.78
N GLY A 151 10.78 -2.34 -7.27
CA GLY A 151 12.21 -2.51 -7.53
C GLY A 151 13.13 -1.76 -6.58
N GLU A 152 12.58 -1.06 -5.60
CA GLU A 152 13.31 -0.26 -4.62
C GLU A 152 13.33 -1.01 -3.29
N TYR A 153 14.41 -1.74 -3.00
CA TYR A 153 14.57 -2.43 -1.72
C TYR A 153 16.01 -2.39 -1.22
N PRO A 154 16.21 -2.38 0.12
CA PRO A 154 17.53 -2.42 0.69
C PRO A 154 18.15 -3.82 0.53
N GLN A 155 19.47 -3.85 0.31
CA GLN A 155 20.23 -5.09 0.22
C GLN A 155 20.47 -5.65 1.62
N VAL A 156 19.50 -6.44 2.12
CA VAL A 156 19.49 -6.96 3.50
C VAL A 156 19.80 -8.45 3.60
N PHE A 157 20.03 -9.13 2.47
CA PHE A 157 20.21 -10.59 2.46
C PHE A 157 21.66 -11.02 2.57
N GLU A 158 22.60 -10.11 2.30
CA GLU A 158 24.03 -10.40 2.38
C GLU A 158 24.85 -9.15 2.71
N CYS A 159 26.02 -9.36 3.28
CA CYS A 159 26.97 -8.30 3.62
C CYS A 159 27.47 -7.59 2.36
N ALA A 160 27.36 -6.27 2.28
CA ALA A 160 27.79 -5.46 1.15
C ALA A 160 29.30 -5.51 0.86
N VAL A 161 30.12 -6.05 1.77
CA VAL A 161 31.59 -6.11 1.63
C VAL A 161 32.08 -7.51 1.26
N CYS A 162 31.55 -8.55 1.90
CA CYS A 162 32.07 -9.92 1.73
C CYS A 162 31.04 -10.95 1.27
N GLY A 163 29.75 -10.56 1.08
CA GLY A 163 28.69 -11.44 0.66
C GLY A 163 28.21 -12.44 1.73
N ALA A 164 28.71 -12.36 2.97
CA ALA A 164 28.23 -13.24 4.06
C ALA A 164 26.74 -13.02 4.34
N LYS A 165 26.00 -14.11 4.52
CA LYS A 165 24.55 -14.10 4.77
C LYS A 165 24.18 -14.28 6.24
N HIS A 166 25.15 -14.36 7.11
CA HIS A 166 25.01 -14.57 8.55
C HIS A 166 25.76 -13.46 9.32
N ASP A 167 25.49 -13.36 10.64
CA ASP A 167 26.09 -12.35 11.54
C ASP A 167 25.92 -10.91 11.05
N LEU A 168 24.83 -10.64 10.36
CA LEU A 168 24.49 -9.29 9.89
C LEU A 168 24.06 -8.44 11.09
N CYS A 169 24.77 -7.33 11.36
CA CYS A 169 24.60 -6.59 12.62
C CYS A 169 24.64 -5.06 12.49
N ALA A 170 24.80 -4.55 11.28
CA ALA A 170 24.80 -3.10 11.05
C ALA A 170 24.16 -2.74 9.71
N PHE A 171 23.58 -1.55 9.64
CA PHE A 171 22.98 -0.99 8.44
C PHE A 171 23.84 0.17 7.91
N LEU A 172 24.16 0.12 6.63
CA LEU A 172 24.90 1.13 5.90
C LEU A 172 23.89 2.03 5.15
N THR A 173 23.51 3.12 5.79
CA THR A 173 22.44 4.01 5.29
C THR A 173 22.74 4.56 3.89
N ASP A 174 23.99 4.97 3.64
CA ASP A 174 24.37 5.58 2.35
C ASP A 174 24.23 4.61 1.16
N LYS A 175 24.32 3.31 1.40
CA LYS A 175 24.24 2.25 0.38
C LYS A 175 22.97 1.40 0.50
N ASN A 176 22.07 1.66 1.47
CA ASN A 176 20.90 0.85 1.75
C ASN A 176 21.21 -0.66 1.83
N SER A 177 22.26 -1.00 2.57
CA SER A 177 22.77 -2.38 2.65
C SER A 177 23.19 -2.73 4.06
N VAL A 178 23.45 -4.00 4.31
CA VAL A 178 23.86 -4.50 5.62
C VAL A 178 25.33 -4.92 5.65
N LEU A 179 25.90 -4.96 6.85
CA LEU A 179 27.26 -5.41 7.12
C LEU A 179 27.22 -6.55 8.14
N CYS A 180 28.10 -7.54 7.94
CA CYS A 180 28.36 -8.56 8.94
C CYS A 180 29.35 -8.07 10.01
N ARG A 181 29.42 -8.77 11.13
CA ARG A 181 30.29 -8.47 12.27
C ARG A 181 31.77 -8.32 11.88
N SER A 182 32.26 -9.13 10.95
CA SER A 182 33.66 -9.10 10.49
C SER A 182 34.00 -7.91 9.59
N CYS A 183 33.00 -7.26 9.02
CA CYS A 183 33.15 -6.15 8.07
C CYS A 183 32.78 -4.78 8.65
N VAL A 184 32.04 -4.73 9.75
CA VAL A 184 31.56 -3.47 10.33
C VAL A 184 32.70 -2.50 10.70
N SER A 185 33.84 -3.00 11.19
CA SER A 185 35.00 -2.19 11.54
C SER A 185 35.76 -1.63 10.32
N LYS A 186 35.50 -2.19 9.14
CA LYS A 186 36.18 -1.77 7.88
C LYS A 186 35.43 -0.62 7.18
N VAL A 187 34.24 -0.27 7.64
CA VAL A 187 33.38 0.71 6.98
C VAL A 187 33.00 1.80 7.97
N GLN A 188 33.27 3.04 7.60
CA GLN A 188 32.82 4.20 8.36
C GLN A 188 31.31 4.46 8.14
N ARG A 189 30.64 5.02 9.16
CA ARG A 189 29.22 5.45 9.12
C ARG A 189 28.20 4.32 8.96
N SER A 190 28.44 3.15 9.55
CA SER A 190 27.40 2.16 9.75
C SER A 190 26.65 2.39 11.05
N THR A 191 25.37 2.05 11.07
CA THR A 191 24.52 2.10 12.27
C THR A 191 24.33 0.67 12.78
N PRO A 192 24.70 0.35 14.04
CA PRO A 192 24.39 -0.94 14.64
C PRO A 192 22.89 -1.17 14.65
N VAL A 193 22.45 -2.37 14.31
CA VAL A 193 21.06 -2.81 14.38
C VAL A 193 21.00 -4.26 14.86
N LEU A 194 19.89 -4.63 15.47
CA LEU A 194 19.67 -6.00 15.89
C LEU A 194 19.55 -6.93 14.67
N GLU A 195 20.07 -8.13 14.79
CA GLU A 195 19.92 -9.18 13.78
C GLU A 195 18.44 -9.46 13.49
N SER A 196 17.59 -9.44 14.52
CA SER A 196 16.14 -9.58 14.39
C SER A 196 15.48 -8.43 13.60
N THR A 197 16.07 -7.23 13.61
CA THR A 197 15.60 -6.11 12.75
C THR A 197 15.91 -6.39 11.28
N ILE A 198 17.12 -6.87 10.98
CA ILE A 198 17.51 -7.27 9.62
C ILE A 198 16.64 -8.42 9.14
N TYR A 199 16.44 -9.44 9.98
CA TYR A 199 15.53 -10.55 9.68
C TYR A 199 14.10 -10.07 9.40
N THR A 200 13.60 -9.08 10.16
CA THR A 200 12.28 -8.49 9.92
C THR A 200 12.19 -7.85 8.52
N MET A 201 13.23 -7.12 8.10
CA MET A 201 13.27 -6.54 6.75
C MET A 201 13.30 -7.64 5.67
N GLN A 202 14.11 -8.68 5.86
CA GLN A 202 14.15 -9.85 4.97
C GLN A 202 12.78 -10.52 4.87
N TYR A 203 12.13 -10.76 6.02
CA TYR A 203 10.80 -11.33 6.10
C TYR A 203 9.79 -10.51 5.31
N VAL A 204 9.71 -9.20 5.54
CA VAL A 204 8.77 -8.30 4.86
C VAL A 204 8.99 -8.31 3.34
N ILE A 205 10.24 -8.33 2.88
CA ILE A 205 10.57 -8.31 1.45
C ILE A 205 10.25 -9.64 0.76
N SER A 206 10.47 -10.78 1.42
CA SER A 206 10.43 -12.11 0.79
C SER A 206 9.16 -12.94 1.06
N THR A 207 8.44 -12.63 2.16
CA THR A 207 7.27 -13.44 2.57
C THR A 207 6.08 -13.25 1.61
N PRO A 208 5.32 -14.32 1.29
CA PRO A 208 4.06 -14.20 0.56
C PRO A 208 3.07 -13.26 1.26
N VAL A 209 2.28 -12.51 0.47
CA VAL A 209 1.38 -11.45 0.98
C VAL A 209 0.38 -11.97 2.01
N GLU A 210 -0.06 -13.22 1.88
CA GLU A 210 -1.02 -13.87 2.78
C GLU A 210 -0.52 -13.99 4.22
N ARG A 211 0.80 -13.98 4.42
CA ARG A 211 1.46 -14.09 5.74
C ARG A 211 2.14 -12.81 6.17
N LEU A 212 2.22 -11.82 5.29
CA LEU A 212 3.04 -10.62 5.45
C LEU A 212 2.73 -9.85 6.73
N PHE A 213 1.46 -9.75 7.12
CA PHE A 213 1.03 -8.92 8.24
C PHE A 213 0.82 -9.69 9.55
N ALA A 214 1.08 -11.01 9.56
CA ALA A 214 0.82 -11.89 10.70
C ALA A 214 2.06 -12.08 11.60
N PHE A 215 2.72 -10.97 12.01
CA PHE A 215 3.88 -11.03 12.91
C PHE A 215 3.84 -9.93 13.97
N ALA A 216 4.59 -10.14 15.06
CA ALA A 216 4.77 -9.19 16.13
C ALA A 216 6.26 -8.97 16.40
N LEU A 217 6.61 -7.80 16.89
CA LEU A 217 7.98 -7.40 17.19
C LEU A 217 8.11 -6.95 18.66
N SER A 218 9.29 -7.13 19.23
CA SER A 218 9.63 -6.43 20.47
C SER A 218 9.68 -4.92 20.22
N ALA A 219 9.50 -4.13 21.28
CA ALA A 219 9.49 -2.66 21.17
C ALA A 219 10.78 -2.10 20.53
N GLN A 220 11.93 -2.70 20.83
CA GLN A 220 13.22 -2.28 20.27
C GLN A 220 13.32 -2.58 18.78
N VAL A 221 12.99 -3.81 18.38
CA VAL A 221 13.02 -4.22 16.95
C VAL A 221 12.04 -3.39 16.12
N LYS A 222 10.84 -3.16 16.66
CA LYS A 222 9.83 -2.30 16.01
C LYS A 222 10.37 -0.89 15.78
N LYS A 223 11.00 -0.28 16.80
CA LYS A 223 11.57 1.08 16.72
C LYS A 223 12.67 1.16 15.65
N GLU A 224 13.58 0.20 15.62
CA GLU A 224 14.65 0.14 14.62
C GLU A 224 14.07 -0.07 13.22
N PHE A 225 13.16 -1.02 13.03
CA PHE A 225 12.49 -1.31 11.77
C PHE A 225 11.79 -0.08 11.20
N ILE A 226 10.97 0.59 12.01
CA ILE A 226 10.28 1.83 11.64
C ILE A 226 11.29 2.90 11.18
N SER A 227 12.34 3.15 11.98
CA SER A 227 13.35 4.16 11.65
C SER A 227 14.07 3.87 10.33
N LEU A 228 14.36 2.60 10.03
CA LEU A 228 15.00 2.20 8.77
C LEU A 228 14.05 2.36 7.59
N VAL A 229 12.81 1.92 7.71
CA VAL A 229 11.81 2.04 6.63
C VAL A 229 11.50 3.51 6.33
N GLU A 230 11.38 4.37 7.36
CA GLU A 230 11.18 5.81 7.15
C GLU A 230 12.34 6.47 6.40
N LYS A 231 13.58 6.19 6.81
CA LYS A 231 14.78 6.71 6.13
C LYS A 231 14.83 6.22 4.67
N PHE A 232 14.48 4.97 4.46
CA PHE A 232 14.44 4.36 3.14
C PHE A 232 13.35 5.01 2.28
N ARG A 233 12.14 5.15 2.78
CA ARG A 233 11.02 5.82 2.10
C ARG A 233 11.38 7.24 1.68
N ARG A 234 11.91 8.06 2.60
CA ARG A 234 12.31 9.46 2.32
C ARG A 234 13.39 9.58 1.25
N ARG A 235 14.15 8.54 1.00
CA ARG A 235 15.20 8.54 -0.03
C ARG A 235 14.66 8.29 -1.43
N TYR A 236 13.63 7.46 -1.56
CA TYR A 236 13.11 7.02 -2.85
C TYR A 236 11.80 7.72 -3.24
N ILE A 237 11.05 8.22 -2.27
CA ILE A 237 9.77 8.84 -2.53
C ILE A 237 9.89 10.35 -2.30
N ASP A 238 9.83 11.09 -3.41
CA ASP A 238 9.83 12.56 -3.46
C ASP A 238 8.39 13.08 -3.63
N ARG A 239 7.49 12.57 -2.80
CA ARG A 239 6.08 12.99 -2.77
C ARG A 239 5.57 13.05 -1.34
N ASP A 240 4.90 14.14 -1.00
CA ASP A 240 4.13 14.25 0.23
C ASP A 240 2.74 13.61 0.02
N PHE A 241 2.37 12.73 0.94
CA PHE A 241 1.06 12.08 0.96
C PHE A 241 0.15 12.81 1.95
N LYS A 242 -0.93 13.43 1.43
CA LYS A 242 -1.89 14.15 2.29
C LYS A 242 -2.56 13.26 3.32
N SER A 243 -2.86 12.03 2.94
CA SER A 243 -3.43 11.04 3.85
C SER A 243 -2.46 10.63 4.98
N LEU A 244 -1.16 10.68 4.72
CA LEU A 244 -0.14 10.43 5.74
C LEU A 244 -0.09 11.54 6.79
N GLU A 245 -0.16 12.80 6.36
CA GLU A 245 -0.21 13.95 7.28
C GLU A 245 -1.40 13.84 8.23
N ILE A 246 -2.58 13.50 7.71
CA ILE A 246 -3.81 13.30 8.51
C ILE A 246 -3.61 12.13 9.49
N LEU A 247 -3.05 11.02 9.04
CA LEU A 247 -2.77 9.85 9.87
C LEU A 247 -1.80 10.19 11.02
N GLU A 248 -0.76 10.96 10.75
CA GLU A 248 0.21 11.38 11.76
C GLU A 248 -0.39 12.34 12.79
N ILE A 249 -1.19 13.32 12.36
CA ILE A 249 -1.93 14.22 13.26
C ILE A 249 -2.84 13.40 14.18
N MET A 250 -3.64 12.49 13.64
CA MET A 250 -4.53 11.64 14.43
C MET A 250 -3.76 10.81 15.47
N ARG A 251 -2.63 10.23 15.12
CA ARG A 251 -1.79 9.45 16.04
C ARG A 251 -1.19 10.30 17.15
N HIS A 252 -0.73 11.51 16.83
CA HIS A 252 -0.20 12.43 17.83
C HIS A 252 -1.28 12.86 18.84
N THR A 253 -2.47 13.21 18.35
CA THR A 253 -3.61 13.57 19.19
C THR A 253 -4.00 12.45 20.13
N ARG A 254 -4.09 11.21 19.64
CA ARG A 254 -4.39 10.03 20.45
C ARG A 254 -3.36 9.82 21.56
N ASN A 255 -2.07 9.89 21.23
CA ASN A 255 -0.99 9.69 22.20
C ASN A 255 -0.94 10.79 23.27
N ALA A 256 -1.35 12.03 22.95
CA ALA A 256 -1.49 13.10 23.92
C ALA A 256 -2.62 12.81 24.91
N LEU A 257 -3.80 12.43 24.43
CA LEU A 257 -4.96 12.10 25.27
C LEU A 257 -4.71 10.93 26.25
N TYR A 258 -3.90 9.94 25.85
CA TYR A 258 -3.54 8.82 26.73
C TYR A 258 -2.48 9.18 27.78
N LYS A 259 -1.69 10.26 27.59
CA LYS A 259 -0.73 10.74 28.61
C LYS A 259 -1.36 11.61 29.68
N ASP A 260 -2.41 12.34 29.34
CA ASP A 260 -3.12 13.23 30.25
C ASP A 260 -4.16 12.50 31.11
N GLY A 261 -4.38 11.20 30.88
CA GLY A 261 -5.31 10.34 31.63
C GLY A 261 -4.64 9.38 32.62
N GLN A 262 -3.33 9.48 32.85
CA GLN A 262 -2.57 8.77 33.86
C GLN A 262 -2.03 9.78 34.92
#